data_fbf68153742a8d664ec6fe387b39faf0
#
_entry.id   fbf68153742a8d664ec6fe387b39faf0
#
_cell.length_a   1.000
_cell.length_b   1.000
_cell.length_c   1.000
_cell.angle_alpha   90.00
_cell.angle_beta   90.00
_cell.angle_gamma   90.00
#
_symmetry.space_group_name_H-M   'P 1'
#
loop_
_entity.id
_entity.type
_entity.pdbx_description
1 polymer ?
#
loop_
_entity_poly.entity_id
_entity_poly.type
_entity_poly.pdbx_seq_one_letter_code
_entity_poly.pdbx_strand_id
1 'polypeptide(L)'
;MSLSIDEQLLPHRNAIDEIDAEILRLLNDRAGHAHAIGELKGTGAVYRPEREVAVLRRIQSLNKGPLPDESIARLFREVMSECLALERPLTIAYLGPQGTFTQQAAIKHFGHAAHTAAFQTIDQCFRQVETRQADYLVAPVENSTEGSVGRTLDLLAVTALKACGEVIVRIHHNLLRKGTHELGGITKVFAHAQALAQCNDWLGRNLPNAERIAVASNAEAARLVAESDSPNVAAIAGRIAAEIYQLSFAAECIEDEPN
;
A
#
# COMPACT_ATOMS: atom_id res chain seq x y z
N MET A 1 -11.04 50.36 -2.45
CA MET A 1 -9.84 49.56 -2.85
C MET A 1 -10.16 48.14 -2.59
N SER A 2 -10.08 47.26 -3.60
CA SER A 2 -10.21 45.82 -3.37
C SER A 2 -8.98 45.32 -2.65
N LEU A 3 -9.16 44.50 -1.61
CA LEU A 3 -8.09 43.80 -0.90
C LEU A 3 -7.26 42.98 -1.90
N SER A 4 -5.97 42.92 -1.71
CA SER A 4 -5.11 41.99 -2.48
C SER A 4 -5.52 40.55 -2.24
N ILE A 5 -5.16 39.64 -3.15
CA ILE A 5 -5.45 38.20 -3.00
C ILE A 5 -4.85 37.67 -1.71
N ASP A 6 -3.63 38.09 -1.36
CA ASP A 6 -2.96 37.65 -0.13
C ASP A 6 -3.69 38.15 1.14
N GLU A 7 -4.20 39.37 1.16
CA GLU A 7 -5.04 39.88 2.27
C GLU A 7 -6.36 39.12 2.41
N GLN A 8 -6.94 38.64 1.31
CA GLN A 8 -8.16 37.81 1.33
C GLN A 8 -7.87 36.38 1.79
N LEU A 9 -6.69 35.81 1.51
CA LEU A 9 -6.28 34.46 1.90
C LEU A 9 -5.86 34.39 3.38
N LEU A 10 -5.36 35.46 3.97
CA LEU A 10 -4.81 35.47 5.32
C LEU A 10 -5.77 34.95 6.40
N PRO A 11 -7.06 35.36 6.44
CA PRO A 11 -8.01 34.82 7.42
C PRO A 11 -8.23 33.33 7.30
N HIS A 12 -8.24 32.79 6.06
CA HIS A 12 -8.39 31.36 5.83
C HIS A 12 -7.14 30.57 6.25
N ARG A 13 -5.94 31.11 5.99
CA ARG A 13 -4.69 30.49 6.46
C ARG A 13 -4.63 30.43 7.99
N ASN A 14 -4.94 31.55 8.67
CA ASN A 14 -4.97 31.57 10.12
C ASN A 14 -6.00 30.59 10.71
N ALA A 15 -7.18 30.47 10.12
CA ALA A 15 -8.18 29.51 10.54
C ALA A 15 -7.73 28.05 10.33
N ILE A 16 -7.00 27.76 9.26
CA ILE A 16 -6.39 26.45 9.01
C ILE A 16 -5.33 26.15 10.10
N ASP A 17 -4.44 27.10 10.40
CA ASP A 17 -3.40 26.94 11.42
C ASP A 17 -4.01 26.63 12.81
N GLU A 18 -5.11 27.29 13.18
CA GLU A 18 -5.85 27.03 14.43
C GLU A 18 -6.47 25.61 14.42
N ILE A 19 -7.08 25.20 13.31
CA ILE A 19 -7.65 23.86 13.14
C ILE A 19 -6.55 22.80 13.22
N ASP A 20 -5.41 23.00 12.57
CA ASP A 20 -4.28 22.07 12.60
C ASP A 20 -3.73 21.88 14.02
N ALA A 21 -3.63 22.96 14.80
CA ALA A 21 -3.23 22.88 16.21
C ALA A 21 -4.24 22.06 17.04
N GLU A 22 -5.54 22.21 16.81
CA GLU A 22 -6.58 21.43 17.50
C GLU A 22 -6.57 19.96 17.05
N ILE A 23 -6.40 19.68 15.76
CA ILE A 23 -6.23 18.30 15.25
C ILE A 23 -5.03 17.63 15.93
N LEU A 24 -3.88 18.30 16.00
CA LEU A 24 -2.68 17.78 16.66
C LEU A 24 -2.97 17.45 18.14
N ARG A 25 -3.64 18.36 18.87
CA ARG A 25 -4.01 18.14 20.27
C ARG A 25 -4.92 16.90 20.41
N LEU A 26 -5.97 16.80 19.59
CA LEU A 26 -6.93 15.69 19.64
C LEU A 26 -6.29 14.34 19.24
N LEU A 27 -5.35 14.33 18.30
CA LEU A 27 -4.60 13.13 17.94
C LEU A 27 -3.76 12.62 19.11
N ASN A 28 -3.08 13.50 19.83
CA ASN A 28 -2.28 13.16 21.02
C ASN A 28 -3.17 12.67 22.17
N ASP A 29 -4.30 13.33 22.43
CA ASP A 29 -5.28 12.87 23.44
C ASP A 29 -5.78 11.46 23.13
N ARG A 30 -6.14 11.21 21.86
CA ARG A 30 -6.56 9.90 21.39
C ARG A 30 -5.46 8.85 21.56
N ALA A 31 -4.21 9.18 21.25
CA ALA A 31 -3.07 8.30 21.40
C ALA A 31 -2.86 7.93 22.89
N GLY A 32 -2.98 8.90 23.81
CA GLY A 32 -2.92 8.67 25.25
C GLY A 32 -3.99 7.69 25.74
N HIS A 33 -5.23 7.83 25.26
CA HIS A 33 -6.30 6.88 25.59
C HIS A 33 -6.05 5.48 24.99
N ALA A 34 -5.48 5.38 23.78
CA ALA A 34 -5.13 4.10 23.17
C ALA A 34 -4.05 3.40 24.01
N HIS A 35 -3.00 4.12 24.39
CA HIS A 35 -1.92 3.60 25.23
C HIS A 35 -2.45 3.08 26.58
N ALA A 36 -3.27 3.85 27.28
CA ALA A 36 -3.90 3.43 28.54
C ALA A 36 -4.77 2.16 28.38
N ILE A 37 -5.48 2.01 27.25
CA ILE A 37 -6.22 0.79 26.92
C ILE A 37 -5.25 -0.40 26.73
N GLY A 38 -4.11 -0.18 26.08
CA GLY A 38 -3.06 -1.19 25.91
C GLY A 38 -2.53 -1.71 27.26
N GLU A 39 -2.19 -0.81 28.17
CA GLU A 39 -1.75 -1.16 29.53
C GLU A 39 -2.79 -2.02 30.29
N LEU A 40 -4.08 -1.67 30.17
CA LEU A 40 -5.15 -2.43 30.80
C LEU A 40 -5.37 -3.82 30.20
N LYS A 41 -5.10 -4.01 28.91
CA LYS A 41 -5.24 -5.31 28.22
C LYS A 41 -4.07 -6.26 28.50
N GLY A 42 -2.91 -5.75 28.88
CA GLY A 42 -1.69 -6.53 29.08
C GLY A 42 -1.27 -7.34 27.83
N THR A 43 -1.04 -8.64 27.97
CA THR A 43 -0.59 -9.54 26.88
C THR A 43 -1.69 -9.98 25.92
N GLY A 44 -2.91 -9.42 26.00
CA GLY A 44 -4.04 -9.78 25.15
C GLY A 44 -3.87 -9.35 23.69
N ALA A 45 -4.79 -9.78 22.82
CA ALA A 45 -4.80 -9.39 21.41
C ALA A 45 -4.92 -7.86 21.27
N VAL A 46 -3.91 -7.23 20.72
CA VAL A 46 -3.80 -5.79 20.54
C VAL A 46 -4.74 -5.34 19.42
N TYR A 47 -4.69 -6.00 18.28
CA TYR A 47 -5.53 -5.70 17.10
C TYR A 47 -6.86 -6.46 17.16
N ARG A 48 -7.97 -5.74 16.94
CA ARG A 48 -9.33 -6.29 16.89
C ARG A 48 -10.03 -5.80 15.63
N PRO A 49 -10.08 -6.62 14.57
CA PRO A 49 -10.67 -6.25 13.27
C PRO A 49 -12.11 -5.72 13.38
N GLU A 50 -12.94 -6.37 14.20
CA GLU A 50 -14.33 -5.96 14.42
C GLU A 50 -14.46 -4.57 15.03
N ARG A 51 -13.52 -4.19 15.91
CA ARG A 51 -13.50 -2.85 16.50
C ARG A 51 -13.06 -1.79 15.48
N GLU A 52 -12.08 -2.11 14.64
CA GLU A 52 -11.65 -1.22 13.57
C GLU A 52 -12.80 -0.93 12.61
N VAL A 53 -13.47 -1.97 12.13
CA VAL A 53 -14.63 -1.84 11.22
C VAL A 53 -15.73 -0.98 11.87
N ALA A 54 -16.03 -1.19 13.15
CA ALA A 54 -17.03 -0.41 13.87
C ALA A 54 -16.65 1.07 13.97
N VAL A 55 -15.37 1.38 14.25
CA VAL A 55 -14.87 2.76 14.30
C VAL A 55 -14.97 3.43 12.93
N LEU A 56 -14.49 2.77 11.87
CA LEU A 56 -14.51 3.32 10.51
C LEU A 56 -15.94 3.59 10.04
N ARG A 57 -16.87 2.65 10.23
CA ARG A 57 -18.30 2.85 9.89
C ARG A 57 -18.90 4.03 10.64
N ARG A 58 -18.60 4.17 11.93
CA ARG A 58 -19.07 5.30 12.73
C ARG A 58 -18.52 6.63 12.18
N ILE A 59 -17.24 6.69 11.89
CA ILE A 59 -16.62 7.91 11.36
C ILE A 59 -17.21 8.30 10.01
N GLN A 60 -17.39 7.33 9.10
CA GLN A 60 -18.05 7.57 7.82
C GLN A 60 -19.49 8.07 7.99
N SER A 61 -20.27 7.48 8.91
CA SER A 61 -21.65 7.93 9.18
C SER A 61 -21.75 9.35 9.77
N LEU A 62 -20.69 9.81 10.43
CA LEU A 62 -20.59 11.17 10.99
C LEU A 62 -20.05 12.18 9.97
N ASN A 63 -19.45 11.72 8.87
CA ASN A 63 -18.89 12.60 7.85
C ASN A 63 -20.02 13.35 7.11
N LYS A 64 -19.99 14.67 7.14
CA LYS A 64 -20.91 15.57 6.41
C LYS A 64 -20.14 16.64 5.63
N GLY A 65 -18.83 16.50 5.62
CA GLY A 65 -17.95 17.49 5.00
C GLY A 65 -17.69 17.23 3.52
N PRO A 66 -16.85 18.06 2.91
CA PRO A 66 -16.49 17.95 1.50
C PRO A 66 -15.52 16.79 1.20
N LEU A 67 -14.85 16.22 2.23
CA LEU A 67 -13.96 15.08 2.02
C LEU A 67 -14.77 13.80 1.80
N PRO A 68 -14.41 12.97 0.79
CA PRO A 68 -15.06 11.68 0.54
C PRO A 68 -14.90 10.73 1.74
N ASP A 69 -15.91 9.88 1.99
CA ASP A 69 -15.91 8.90 3.07
C ASP A 69 -14.71 7.95 3.05
N GLU A 70 -14.27 7.57 1.84
CA GLU A 70 -13.07 6.73 1.65
C GLU A 70 -11.78 7.42 2.09
N SER A 71 -11.67 8.73 1.84
CA SER A 71 -10.51 9.53 2.27
C SER A 71 -10.48 9.65 3.79
N ILE A 72 -11.63 9.90 4.40
CA ILE A 72 -11.77 9.93 5.87
C ILE A 72 -11.44 8.58 6.47
N ALA A 73 -11.95 7.47 5.92
CA ALA A 73 -11.63 6.13 6.41
C ALA A 73 -10.14 5.82 6.34
N ARG A 74 -9.47 6.23 5.26
CA ARG A 74 -8.01 6.07 5.11
C ARG A 74 -7.24 6.85 6.17
N LEU A 75 -7.56 8.12 6.39
CA LEU A 75 -6.92 8.96 7.41
C LEU A 75 -7.10 8.35 8.82
N PHE A 76 -8.31 7.92 9.16
CA PHE A 76 -8.57 7.31 10.46
C PHE A 76 -7.91 5.95 10.63
N ARG A 77 -7.69 5.18 9.55
CA ARG A 77 -6.92 3.94 9.61
C ARG A 77 -5.47 4.21 9.97
N GLU A 78 -4.84 5.23 9.36
CA GLU A 78 -3.47 5.63 9.74
C GLU A 78 -3.40 6.07 11.21
N VAL A 79 -4.33 6.90 11.66
CA VAL A 79 -4.39 7.31 13.08
C VAL A 79 -4.55 6.09 14.01
N MET A 80 -5.35 5.09 13.63
CA MET A 80 -5.50 3.87 14.42
C MET A 80 -4.25 3.01 14.40
N SER A 81 -3.58 2.90 13.25
CA SER A 81 -2.32 2.18 13.09
C SER A 81 -1.22 2.75 13.96
N GLU A 82 -1.03 4.07 13.94
CA GLU A 82 -0.04 4.76 14.78
C GLU A 82 -0.33 4.59 16.27
N CYS A 83 -1.60 4.72 16.68
CA CYS A 83 -1.96 4.50 18.08
C CYS A 83 -1.76 3.03 18.52
N LEU A 84 -1.99 2.08 17.62
CA LEU A 84 -1.80 0.65 17.89
C LEU A 84 -0.30 0.32 18.05
N ALA A 85 0.56 0.94 17.23
CA ALA A 85 2.00 0.78 17.31
C ALA A 85 2.58 1.27 18.65
N LEU A 86 1.94 2.24 19.32
CA LEU A 86 2.30 2.67 20.68
C LEU A 86 2.02 1.59 21.74
N GLU A 87 1.02 0.73 21.51
CA GLU A 87 0.76 -0.41 22.41
C GLU A 87 1.80 -1.52 22.14
N ARG A 88 1.85 -2.01 20.92
CA ARG A 88 2.79 -3.01 20.40
C ARG A 88 2.77 -2.99 18.87
N PRO A 89 3.91 -2.74 18.20
CA PRO A 89 3.98 -2.86 16.76
C PRO A 89 3.56 -4.25 16.28
N LEU A 90 2.65 -4.29 15.30
CA LEU A 90 2.25 -5.54 14.66
C LEU A 90 3.29 -5.95 13.62
N THR A 91 3.58 -7.24 13.54
CA THR A 91 4.37 -7.83 12.45
C THR A 91 3.45 -8.57 11.48
N ILE A 92 3.46 -8.14 10.21
CA ILE A 92 2.62 -8.65 9.15
C ILE A 92 3.48 -9.38 8.12
N ALA A 93 3.36 -10.72 8.06
CA ALA A 93 4.00 -11.52 7.03
C ALA A 93 3.28 -11.36 5.69
N TYR A 94 4.02 -11.23 4.59
CA TYR A 94 3.43 -11.13 3.25
C TYR A 94 4.32 -11.80 2.19
N LEU A 95 3.71 -12.16 1.06
CA LEU A 95 4.44 -12.69 -0.09
C LEU A 95 5.25 -11.58 -0.74
N GLY A 96 6.58 -11.64 -0.55
CA GLY A 96 7.56 -10.70 -1.07
C GLY A 96 7.87 -10.85 -2.55
N PRO A 97 8.85 -10.11 -3.01
CA PRO A 97 9.71 -9.17 -2.29
C PRO A 97 9.03 -7.86 -1.87
N GLN A 98 9.79 -6.90 -1.32
CA GLN A 98 9.29 -5.54 -1.05
C GLN A 98 8.84 -4.87 -2.35
N GLY A 99 7.77 -4.07 -2.29
CA GLY A 99 7.19 -3.38 -3.45
C GLY A 99 6.15 -4.20 -4.21
N THR A 100 5.75 -5.39 -3.71
CA THR A 100 4.68 -6.20 -4.31
C THR A 100 3.28 -5.66 -3.98
N PHE A 101 2.28 -6.03 -4.78
CA PHE A 101 0.87 -5.74 -4.49
C PHE A 101 0.39 -6.38 -3.18
N THR A 102 1.00 -7.49 -2.76
CA THR A 102 0.70 -8.11 -1.45
C THR A 102 1.18 -7.22 -0.30
N GLN A 103 2.34 -6.56 -0.42
CA GLN A 103 2.73 -5.54 0.55
C GLN A 103 1.80 -4.34 0.54
N GLN A 104 1.39 -3.88 -0.64
CA GLN A 104 0.39 -2.81 -0.77
C GLN A 104 -0.92 -3.17 -0.05
N ALA A 105 -1.36 -4.43 -0.18
CA ALA A 105 -2.51 -4.94 0.54
C ALA A 105 -2.31 -4.91 2.06
N ALA A 106 -1.13 -5.32 2.53
CA ALA A 106 -0.79 -5.28 3.96
C ALA A 106 -0.85 -3.85 4.52
N ILE A 107 -0.21 -2.90 3.85
CA ILE A 107 -0.23 -1.48 4.25
C ILE A 107 -1.64 -0.90 4.16
N LYS A 108 -2.39 -1.19 3.10
CA LYS A 108 -3.78 -0.73 2.94
C LYS A 108 -4.68 -1.20 4.07
N HIS A 109 -4.44 -2.40 4.61
CA HIS A 109 -5.26 -3.00 5.67
C HIS A 109 -4.81 -2.58 7.06
N PHE A 110 -3.51 -2.64 7.36
CA PHE A 110 -2.96 -2.44 8.71
C PHE A 110 -2.39 -1.04 8.96
N GLY A 111 -2.27 -0.20 7.92
CA GLY A 111 -1.60 1.12 7.97
C GLY A 111 -0.07 1.00 7.90
N HIS A 112 0.59 2.16 7.89
CA HIS A 112 2.04 2.25 7.69
C HIS A 112 2.85 1.96 8.97
N ALA A 113 2.26 2.11 10.16
CA ALA A 113 2.96 1.84 11.43
C ALA A 113 3.17 0.34 11.70
N ALA A 114 2.47 -0.56 10.99
CA ALA A 114 2.70 -1.99 11.08
C ALA A 114 4.03 -2.39 10.41
N HIS A 115 4.82 -3.24 11.07
CA HIS A 115 6.02 -3.81 10.48
C HIS A 115 5.66 -4.90 9.46
N THR A 116 5.95 -4.67 8.19
CA THR A 116 5.71 -5.65 7.13
C THR A 116 6.96 -6.48 6.85
N ALA A 117 6.86 -7.82 6.93
CA ALA A 117 7.94 -8.77 6.73
C ALA A 117 7.72 -9.61 5.45
N ALA A 118 8.64 -9.48 4.49
CA ALA A 118 8.58 -10.17 3.20
C ALA A 118 9.09 -11.60 3.29
N PHE A 119 8.36 -12.56 2.74
CA PHE A 119 8.76 -13.98 2.62
C PHE A 119 8.68 -14.44 1.17
N GLN A 120 9.50 -15.43 0.81
CA GLN A 120 9.61 -15.90 -0.57
C GLN A 120 8.44 -16.75 -1.02
N THR A 121 7.73 -17.41 -0.09
CA THR A 121 6.63 -18.30 -0.40
C THR A 121 5.43 -18.06 0.51
N ILE A 122 4.22 -18.39 0.02
CA ILE A 122 2.98 -18.34 0.80
C ILE A 122 3.10 -19.25 2.03
N ASP A 123 3.71 -20.42 1.88
CA ASP A 123 3.96 -21.37 2.98
C ASP A 123 4.77 -20.76 4.12
N GLN A 124 5.81 -20.01 3.78
CA GLN A 124 6.59 -19.30 4.78
C GLN A 124 5.76 -18.28 5.53
N CYS A 125 4.89 -17.52 4.82
CA CYS A 125 4.00 -16.56 5.46
C CYS A 125 3.07 -17.22 6.47
N PHE A 126 2.42 -18.33 6.11
CA PHE A 126 1.56 -19.11 7.02
C PHE A 126 2.34 -19.59 8.24
N ARG A 127 3.52 -20.17 8.02
CA ARG A 127 4.37 -20.68 9.10
C ARG A 127 4.77 -19.60 10.10
N GLN A 128 5.03 -18.37 9.66
CA GLN A 128 5.39 -17.28 10.57
C GLN A 128 4.28 -16.99 11.59
N VAL A 129 3.02 -17.01 11.14
CA VAL A 129 1.88 -16.78 12.03
C VAL A 129 1.60 -18.01 12.91
N GLU A 130 1.67 -19.22 12.36
CA GLU A 130 1.51 -20.47 13.11
C GLU A 130 2.53 -20.59 14.24
N THR A 131 3.77 -20.15 14.00
CA THR A 131 4.86 -20.16 15.01
C THR A 131 4.91 -18.88 15.86
N ARG A 132 3.96 -17.95 15.69
CA ARG A 132 3.87 -16.68 16.42
C ARG A 132 5.10 -15.76 16.24
N GLN A 133 5.80 -15.88 15.11
CA GLN A 133 6.86 -14.96 14.70
C GLN A 133 6.29 -13.73 13.99
N ALA A 134 5.09 -13.83 13.43
CA ALA A 134 4.28 -12.72 12.94
C ALA A 134 2.88 -12.78 13.57
N ASP A 135 2.22 -11.62 13.67
CA ASP A 135 0.88 -11.51 14.22
C ASP A 135 -0.19 -11.88 13.20
N TYR A 136 0.02 -11.47 11.95
CA TYR A 136 -0.88 -11.71 10.83
C TYR A 136 -0.09 -12.04 9.57
N LEU A 137 -0.78 -12.61 8.59
CA LEU A 137 -0.26 -12.70 7.23
C LEU A 137 -1.27 -12.10 6.25
N VAL A 138 -0.74 -11.57 5.15
CA VAL A 138 -1.51 -11.19 3.98
C VAL A 138 -1.07 -12.08 2.83
N ALA A 139 -2.00 -12.85 2.29
CA ALA A 139 -1.76 -13.76 1.18
C ALA A 139 -2.74 -13.47 0.04
N PRO A 140 -2.28 -13.55 -1.23
CA PRO A 140 -3.17 -13.41 -2.37
C PRO A 140 -4.11 -14.63 -2.45
N VAL A 141 -5.41 -14.37 -2.62
CA VAL A 141 -6.44 -15.42 -2.77
C VAL A 141 -6.91 -15.53 -4.20
N GLU A 142 -7.01 -14.41 -4.89
CA GLU A 142 -7.51 -14.33 -6.26
C GLU A 142 -6.83 -13.19 -7.01
N ASN A 143 -6.62 -13.39 -8.29
CA ASN A 143 -6.20 -12.39 -9.26
C ASN A 143 -7.22 -12.35 -10.39
N SER A 144 -7.65 -11.15 -10.82
CA SER A 144 -8.67 -10.96 -11.86
C SER A 144 -8.34 -11.63 -13.19
N THR A 145 -7.06 -11.80 -13.51
CA THR A 145 -6.58 -12.38 -14.76
C THR A 145 -6.31 -13.88 -14.65
N GLU A 146 -5.68 -14.34 -13.57
CA GLU A 146 -5.26 -15.74 -13.39
C GLU A 146 -6.24 -16.57 -12.54
N GLY A 147 -7.21 -15.89 -11.91
CA GLY A 147 -8.18 -16.55 -11.02
C GLY A 147 -7.62 -16.86 -9.64
N SER A 148 -8.09 -17.95 -9.05
CA SER A 148 -7.80 -18.32 -7.66
C SER A 148 -6.35 -18.77 -7.47
N VAL A 149 -5.74 -18.34 -6.36
CA VAL A 149 -4.40 -18.76 -5.94
C VAL A 149 -4.51 -20.07 -5.18
N GLY A 150 -4.43 -21.22 -5.89
CA GLY A 150 -4.64 -22.55 -5.35
C GLY A 150 -3.82 -22.84 -4.10
N ARG A 151 -2.55 -22.41 -4.05
CA ARG A 151 -1.69 -22.66 -2.88
C ARG A 151 -2.23 -22.00 -1.60
N THR A 152 -2.78 -20.79 -1.68
CA THR A 152 -3.40 -20.12 -0.53
C THR A 152 -4.64 -20.90 -0.06
N LEU A 153 -5.47 -21.36 -1.01
CA LEU A 153 -6.68 -22.13 -0.68
C LEU A 153 -6.34 -23.48 -0.04
N ASP A 154 -5.33 -24.18 -0.55
CA ASP A 154 -4.85 -25.44 0.03
C ASP A 154 -4.38 -25.26 1.48
N LEU A 155 -3.61 -24.21 1.75
CA LEU A 155 -3.14 -23.92 3.11
C LEU A 155 -4.28 -23.52 4.03
N LEU A 156 -5.23 -22.70 3.57
CA LEU A 156 -6.42 -22.32 4.34
C LEU A 156 -7.29 -23.54 4.73
N ALA A 157 -7.31 -24.59 3.89
CA ALA A 157 -8.07 -25.80 4.17
C ALA A 157 -7.50 -26.64 5.32
N VAL A 158 -6.18 -26.55 5.59
CA VAL A 158 -5.49 -27.41 6.57
C VAL A 158 -4.97 -26.64 7.80
N THR A 159 -4.81 -25.33 7.73
CA THR A 159 -4.29 -24.53 8.83
C THR A 159 -5.29 -24.35 9.97
N ALA A 160 -4.79 -24.14 11.20
CA ALA A 160 -5.60 -23.71 12.33
C ALA A 160 -5.88 -22.18 12.33
N LEU A 161 -5.21 -21.42 11.47
CA LEU A 161 -5.40 -19.97 11.36
C LEU A 161 -6.81 -19.66 10.85
N LYS A 162 -7.27 -18.46 11.15
CA LYS A 162 -8.60 -17.97 10.72
C LYS A 162 -8.44 -16.70 9.91
N ALA A 163 -9.15 -16.62 8.79
CA ALA A 163 -9.29 -15.37 8.07
C ALA A 163 -10.09 -14.37 8.92
N CYS A 164 -9.53 -13.18 9.15
CA CYS A 164 -10.12 -12.12 9.95
C CYS A 164 -10.46 -10.87 9.14
N GLY A 165 -10.17 -10.88 7.84
CA GLY A 165 -10.50 -9.79 6.93
C GLY A 165 -10.09 -10.11 5.51
N GLU A 166 -10.55 -9.30 4.57
CA GLU A 166 -10.13 -9.29 3.18
C GLU A 166 -9.79 -7.87 2.74
N VAL A 167 -8.94 -7.76 1.75
CA VAL A 167 -8.59 -6.49 1.14
C VAL A 167 -8.50 -6.64 -0.37
N ILE A 168 -9.21 -5.77 -1.09
CA ILE A 168 -9.16 -5.69 -2.54
C ILE A 168 -8.18 -4.57 -2.91
N VAL A 169 -7.18 -4.89 -3.74
CA VAL A 169 -6.23 -3.94 -4.29
C VAL A 169 -6.46 -3.85 -5.78
N ARG A 170 -6.79 -2.66 -6.26
CA ARG A 170 -6.81 -2.40 -7.69
C ARG A 170 -5.37 -2.36 -8.19
N ILE A 171 -5.09 -3.17 -9.21
CA ILE A 171 -3.76 -3.26 -9.79
C ILE A 171 -3.63 -2.21 -10.89
N HIS A 172 -2.70 -1.28 -10.70
CA HIS A 172 -2.27 -0.34 -11.72
C HIS A 172 -0.82 -0.60 -12.08
N HIS A 173 -0.58 -0.76 -13.35
CA HIS A 173 0.76 -0.89 -13.90
C HIS A 173 1.28 0.48 -14.32
N ASN A 174 2.43 0.87 -13.78
CA ASN A 174 3.05 2.14 -14.11
C ASN A 174 4.43 1.88 -14.69
N LEU A 175 4.84 2.72 -15.64
CA LEU A 175 6.20 2.70 -16.17
C LEU A 175 7.07 3.58 -15.30
N LEU A 176 8.05 2.98 -14.66
CA LEU A 176 8.92 3.61 -13.68
C LEU A 176 10.35 3.76 -14.19
N ARG A 177 11.00 4.89 -13.89
CA ARG A 177 12.39 5.19 -14.24
C ARG A 177 13.13 5.84 -13.08
N LYS A 178 14.47 5.80 -13.14
CA LYS A 178 15.33 6.49 -12.19
C LYS A 178 15.53 7.93 -12.60
N GLY A 179 15.13 8.88 -11.76
CA GLY A 179 15.48 10.30 -11.87
C GLY A 179 14.85 11.09 -13.03
N THR A 180 13.90 10.51 -13.78
CA THR A 180 13.22 11.22 -14.88
C THR A 180 11.79 10.73 -15.09
N HIS A 181 10.94 11.62 -15.62
CA HIS A 181 9.54 11.33 -16.00
C HIS A 181 9.35 11.17 -17.51
N GLU A 182 10.43 11.23 -18.30
CA GLU A 182 10.35 11.19 -19.76
C GLU A 182 10.32 9.75 -20.30
N LEU A 183 9.59 9.54 -21.40
CA LEU A 183 9.59 8.26 -22.14
C LEU A 183 10.78 8.10 -23.06
N GLY A 184 11.41 9.20 -23.46
CA GLY A 184 12.51 9.19 -24.40
C GLY A 184 13.71 8.39 -23.93
N GLY A 185 14.36 7.67 -24.89
CA GLY A 185 15.60 6.94 -24.63
C GLY A 185 15.44 5.58 -23.92
N ILE A 186 14.23 5.13 -23.62
CA ILE A 186 14.02 3.79 -23.05
C ILE A 186 14.32 2.74 -24.12
N THR A 187 15.28 1.85 -23.82
CA THR A 187 15.66 0.73 -24.68
C THR A 187 15.30 -0.63 -24.09
N LYS A 188 15.05 -0.70 -22.76
CA LYS A 188 14.68 -1.95 -22.07
C LYS A 188 13.59 -1.68 -21.06
N VAL A 189 12.61 -2.58 -21.01
CA VAL A 189 11.51 -2.58 -20.02
C VAL A 189 11.51 -3.92 -19.30
N PHE A 190 11.68 -3.87 -17.98
CA PHE A 190 11.64 -5.03 -17.10
C PHE A 190 10.25 -5.13 -16.46
N ALA A 191 9.67 -6.32 -16.41
CA ALA A 191 8.47 -6.60 -15.62
C ALA A 191 8.27 -8.12 -15.48
N HIS A 192 7.31 -8.52 -14.64
CA HIS A 192 6.78 -9.88 -14.67
C HIS A 192 6.12 -10.15 -16.04
N ALA A 193 6.22 -11.39 -16.53
CA ALA A 193 5.70 -11.75 -17.84
C ALA A 193 4.22 -11.38 -18.03
N GLN A 194 3.40 -11.55 -16.99
CA GLN A 194 2.00 -11.17 -16.99
C GLN A 194 1.80 -9.66 -17.17
N ALA A 195 2.57 -8.83 -16.47
CA ALA A 195 2.46 -7.37 -16.61
C ALA A 195 2.92 -6.89 -17.99
N LEU A 196 3.93 -7.53 -18.60
CA LEU A 196 4.31 -7.27 -19.99
C LEU A 196 3.17 -7.58 -20.96
N ALA A 197 2.44 -8.67 -20.72
CA ALA A 197 1.28 -9.05 -21.52
C ALA A 197 0.10 -8.08 -21.35
N GLN A 198 -0.17 -7.66 -20.11
CA GLN A 198 -1.25 -6.71 -19.79
C GLN A 198 -0.99 -5.27 -20.27
N CYS A 199 0.24 -4.93 -20.60
CA CYS A 199 0.65 -3.61 -21.13
C CYS A 199 1.15 -3.70 -22.57
N ASN A 200 0.86 -4.78 -23.29
CA ASN A 200 1.44 -5.08 -24.60
C ASN A 200 1.13 -4.01 -25.65
N ASP A 201 -0.12 -3.58 -25.74
CA ASP A 201 -0.59 -2.61 -26.74
C ASP A 201 -0.07 -1.22 -26.44
N TRP A 202 -0.05 -0.85 -25.15
CA TRP A 202 0.53 0.42 -24.71
C TRP A 202 2.02 0.49 -25.04
N LEU A 203 2.78 -0.58 -24.71
CA LEU A 203 4.22 -0.67 -25.02
C LEU A 203 4.48 -0.64 -26.55
N GLY A 204 3.64 -1.33 -27.31
CA GLY A 204 3.75 -1.35 -28.78
C GLY A 204 3.57 0.03 -29.42
N ARG A 205 2.68 0.85 -28.86
CA ARG A 205 2.43 2.22 -29.36
C ARG A 205 3.47 3.24 -28.91
N ASN A 206 3.92 3.16 -27.66
CA ASN A 206 4.75 4.20 -27.04
C ASN A 206 6.24 3.86 -27.04
N LEU A 207 6.61 2.58 -26.98
CA LEU A 207 7.98 2.07 -26.89
C LEU A 207 8.20 0.86 -27.83
N PRO A 208 7.93 1.01 -29.16
CA PRO A 208 7.94 -0.11 -30.09
C PRO A 208 9.30 -0.80 -30.23
N ASN A 209 10.40 -0.08 -29.96
CA ASN A 209 11.77 -0.57 -30.11
C ASN A 209 12.40 -1.01 -28.78
N ALA A 210 11.70 -0.88 -27.66
CA ALA A 210 12.23 -1.29 -26.37
C ALA A 210 12.18 -2.83 -26.21
N GLU A 211 13.29 -3.40 -25.79
CA GLU A 211 13.39 -4.82 -25.43
C GLU A 211 12.56 -5.08 -24.17
N ARG A 212 11.70 -6.09 -24.20
CA ARG A 212 10.84 -6.50 -23.08
C ARG A 212 11.49 -7.67 -22.36
N ILE A 213 11.87 -7.49 -21.11
CA ILE A 213 12.63 -8.46 -20.33
C ILE A 213 11.77 -8.95 -19.16
N ALA A 214 11.41 -10.23 -19.20
CA ALA A 214 10.66 -10.86 -18.14
C ALA A 214 11.57 -11.16 -16.94
N VAL A 215 11.08 -10.80 -15.74
CA VAL A 215 11.73 -11.04 -14.45
C VAL A 215 10.76 -11.69 -13.48
N ALA A 216 11.26 -12.11 -12.31
CA ALA A 216 10.49 -12.90 -11.35
C ALA A 216 9.27 -12.14 -10.75
N SER A 217 9.31 -10.81 -10.67
CA SER A 217 8.19 -9.98 -10.20
C SER A 217 8.34 -8.52 -10.65
N ASN A 218 7.24 -7.76 -10.61
CA ASN A 218 7.28 -6.32 -10.89
C ASN A 218 8.09 -5.54 -9.85
N ALA A 219 8.12 -5.99 -8.61
CA ALA A 219 8.96 -5.40 -7.57
C ALA A 219 10.46 -5.65 -7.84
N GLU A 220 10.81 -6.85 -8.33
CA GLU A 220 12.17 -7.16 -8.78
C GLU A 220 12.58 -6.29 -9.98
N ALA A 221 11.67 -6.07 -10.93
CA ALA A 221 11.90 -5.15 -12.04
C ALA A 221 12.23 -3.74 -11.55
N ALA A 222 11.47 -3.22 -10.58
CA ALA A 222 11.71 -1.90 -9.99
C ALA A 222 13.08 -1.84 -9.28
N ARG A 223 13.43 -2.88 -8.52
CA ARG A 223 14.75 -2.98 -7.87
C ARG A 223 15.89 -2.94 -8.88
N LEU A 224 15.80 -3.73 -9.96
CA LEU A 224 16.82 -3.76 -11.02
C LEU A 224 17.00 -2.39 -11.68
N VAL A 225 15.91 -1.66 -11.92
CA VAL A 225 15.99 -0.31 -12.50
C VAL A 225 16.60 0.68 -11.51
N ALA A 226 16.26 0.60 -10.23
CA ALA A 226 16.84 1.46 -9.19
C ALA A 226 18.35 1.26 -9.04
N GLU A 227 18.82 0.01 -9.11
CA GLU A 227 20.24 -0.37 -9.02
C GLU A 227 21.02 -0.17 -10.32
N SER A 228 20.34 0.03 -11.45
CA SER A 228 20.99 0.20 -12.75
C SER A 228 21.70 1.55 -12.86
N ASP A 229 22.89 1.53 -13.43
CA ASP A 229 23.60 2.74 -13.86
C ASP A 229 23.14 3.23 -15.24
N SER A 230 22.38 2.43 -15.98
CA SER A 230 21.86 2.80 -17.30
C SER A 230 20.63 3.69 -17.17
N PRO A 231 20.61 4.89 -17.76
CA PRO A 231 19.43 5.74 -17.78
C PRO A 231 18.34 5.24 -18.75
N ASN A 232 18.65 4.24 -19.59
CA ASN A 232 17.78 3.79 -20.68
C ASN A 232 16.93 2.57 -20.32
N VAL A 233 16.76 2.30 -19.03
CA VAL A 233 15.96 1.19 -18.53
C VAL A 233 14.70 1.70 -17.81
N ALA A 234 13.63 0.92 -17.87
CA ALA A 234 12.38 1.19 -17.15
C ALA A 234 11.82 -0.12 -16.58
N ALA A 235 10.98 -0.01 -15.56
CA ALA A 235 10.24 -1.12 -14.98
C ALA A 235 8.73 -0.88 -15.06
N ILE A 236 7.97 -1.94 -15.24
CA ILE A 236 6.52 -1.90 -14.99
C ILE A 236 6.30 -2.39 -13.57
N ALA A 237 5.75 -1.52 -12.71
CA ALA A 237 5.45 -1.90 -11.33
C ALA A 237 4.32 -1.05 -10.72
N GLY A 238 3.90 -1.43 -9.51
CA GLY A 238 2.93 -0.68 -8.72
C GLY A 238 3.54 0.56 -8.06
N ARG A 239 2.67 1.45 -7.57
CA ARG A 239 3.06 2.70 -6.89
C ARG A 239 3.97 2.47 -5.68
N ILE A 240 3.69 1.45 -4.88
CA ILE A 240 4.50 1.13 -3.70
C ILE A 240 5.96 0.79 -4.07
N ALA A 241 6.18 0.14 -5.21
CA ALA A 241 7.54 -0.11 -5.68
C ALA A 241 8.26 1.18 -6.09
N ALA A 242 7.54 2.14 -6.70
CA ALA A 242 8.11 3.46 -7.00
C ALA A 242 8.56 4.18 -5.73
N GLU A 243 7.76 4.16 -4.67
CA GLU A 243 8.05 4.79 -3.37
C GLU A 243 9.27 4.13 -2.70
N ILE A 244 9.29 2.80 -2.60
CA ILE A 244 10.37 2.04 -1.92
C ILE A 244 11.70 2.21 -2.66
N TYR A 245 11.69 2.11 -3.99
CA TYR A 245 12.91 2.17 -4.81
C TYR A 245 13.23 3.58 -5.34
N GLN A 246 12.47 4.60 -4.91
CA GLN A 246 12.66 6.00 -5.28
C GLN A 246 12.69 6.22 -6.80
N LEU A 247 11.78 5.58 -7.51
CA LEU A 247 11.62 5.70 -8.95
C LEU A 247 10.54 6.72 -9.30
N SER A 248 10.74 7.39 -10.43
CA SER A 248 9.81 8.37 -10.99
C SER A 248 8.84 7.71 -11.97
N PHE A 249 7.60 8.19 -12.00
CA PHE A 249 6.60 7.74 -12.98
C PHE A 249 6.87 8.37 -14.34
N ALA A 250 7.24 7.57 -15.34
CA ALA A 250 7.32 7.99 -16.74
C ALA A 250 5.93 7.91 -17.41
N ALA A 251 5.10 6.95 -17.02
CA ALA A 251 3.68 6.88 -17.36
C ALA A 251 2.91 6.14 -16.27
N GLU A 252 1.65 6.51 -16.06
CA GLU A 252 0.77 5.88 -15.08
C GLU A 252 -0.37 5.12 -15.77
N CYS A 253 -0.83 4.04 -15.13
CA CYS A 253 -1.99 3.24 -15.57
C CYS A 253 -1.86 2.79 -17.03
N ILE A 254 -0.76 2.10 -17.34
CA ILE A 254 -0.41 1.67 -18.69
C ILE A 254 -0.97 0.29 -19.06
N GLU A 255 -1.73 -0.33 -18.17
CA GLU A 255 -2.46 -1.55 -18.47
C GLU A 255 -3.45 -1.34 -19.62
N ASP A 256 -3.54 -2.29 -20.55
CA ASP A 256 -4.40 -2.21 -21.74
C ASP A 256 -5.88 -2.32 -21.36
N GLU A 257 -6.19 -3.11 -20.32
CA GLU A 257 -7.54 -3.27 -19.75
C GLU A 257 -7.50 -3.03 -18.22
N PRO A 258 -8.56 -2.47 -17.63
CA PRO A 258 -8.65 -2.28 -16.19
C PRO A 258 -8.59 -3.61 -15.42
N ASN A 259 -7.74 -3.68 -14.40
CA ASN A 259 -7.60 -4.83 -13.49
C ASN A 259 -8.39 -4.62 -12.19
#